data_28e95bdec7095150d6ad1483025754a5
#
_entry.id   28e95bdec7095150d6ad1483025754a5
#
_cell.length_a   1.000
_cell.length_b   1.000
_cell.length_c   1.000
_cell.angle_alpha   90.00
_cell.angle_beta   90.00
_cell.angle_gamma   90.00
#
_symmetry.space_group_name_H-M   'P 1'
#
loop_
_entity.id
_entity.type
_entity.pdbx_description
1 polymer ?
#
loop_
_entity_poly.entity_id
_entity_poly.type
_entity_poly.pdbx_seq_one_letter_code
_entity_poly.pdbx_strand_id
1 'polypeptide(L)'
;MNGLLPAPKSDFIGLEDKVHLATGGEPPLLVRHRDAFENFAADKARGMDGYAQHWKVVDQVRALLAPHFALAADEIALIGNASEGIVKALSSIDWTEGDNAVVCELDYASGRYALAGLARYGAGIRLIPGNGWRVETSDLLAACDKRTKAVYVSQVNAMTGQLVDIVELSAALAGTPTILILDASHAMGVVPVRADLADFTVSSCYKFVLGIHEGVFAWNRKRRPNFLPFGVGWASANPEEKTRGYQLKSDARRAEFGNAGHLGAYLLQHSLNYLNAFGIEAIQEHAQTMVQRLIASMAAAGCDVMTPNVPGEQAGNAAFVCTNTQDFVKKAAADGILVWGDNNRIRASAHLFTTRADVDYFLERMPGYL
;
A
#
# COMPACT_ATOMS: atom_id res chain seq x y z
N MET A 1 -18.73 -2.32 -19.23
CA MET A 1 -19.27 -3.59 -18.67
C MET A 1 -18.60 -3.76 -17.35
N ASN A 2 -19.34 -3.74 -16.25
CA ASN A 2 -18.75 -4.05 -14.94
C ASN A 2 -18.38 -5.52 -14.92
N GLY A 3 -17.14 -5.84 -14.59
CA GLY A 3 -16.69 -7.22 -14.41
C GLY A 3 -17.51 -7.91 -13.32
N LEU A 4 -17.79 -9.21 -13.49
CA LEU A 4 -18.47 -10.01 -12.48
C LEU A 4 -17.45 -10.54 -11.48
N LEU A 5 -17.74 -10.41 -10.19
CA LEU A 5 -16.94 -10.99 -9.09
C LEU A 5 -17.52 -12.35 -8.65
N PRO A 6 -16.67 -13.32 -8.32
CA PRO A 6 -15.21 -13.27 -8.39
C PRO A 6 -14.67 -13.26 -9.83
N ALA A 7 -13.53 -12.59 -10.02
CA ALA A 7 -12.82 -12.59 -11.30
C ALA A 7 -12.34 -14.01 -11.67
N PRO A 8 -12.34 -14.39 -12.97
CA PRO A 8 -11.89 -15.71 -13.38
C PRO A 8 -10.42 -15.98 -13.03
N LYS A 9 -10.12 -17.13 -12.43
CA LYS A 9 -8.74 -17.53 -12.14
C LYS A 9 -7.87 -17.67 -13.40
N SER A 10 -8.49 -17.96 -14.55
CA SER A 10 -7.82 -18.01 -15.86
C SER A 10 -7.24 -16.66 -16.33
N ASP A 11 -7.65 -15.55 -15.72
CA ASP A 11 -7.07 -14.24 -16.00
C ASP A 11 -5.69 -14.05 -15.34
N PHE A 12 -5.28 -15.00 -14.48
CA PHE A 12 -4.05 -14.95 -13.69
C PHE A 12 -3.10 -16.09 -14.04
N ILE A 13 -1.80 -15.82 -14.07
CA ILE A 13 -0.78 -16.83 -14.39
C ILE A 13 -0.64 -17.81 -13.23
N GLY A 14 -0.94 -19.09 -13.48
CA GLY A 14 -0.72 -20.19 -12.52
C GLY A 14 -1.66 -20.21 -11.31
N LEU A 15 -2.86 -19.63 -11.43
CA LEU A 15 -3.84 -19.57 -10.35
C LEU A 15 -4.92 -20.66 -10.42
N GLU A 16 -5.12 -21.33 -11.58
CA GLU A 16 -6.28 -22.18 -11.87
C GLU A 16 -6.50 -23.29 -10.83
N ASP A 17 -5.43 -23.98 -10.42
CA ASP A 17 -5.48 -25.12 -9.49
C ASP A 17 -5.08 -24.75 -8.05
N LYS A 18 -5.12 -23.47 -7.67
CA LYS A 18 -4.66 -23.01 -6.36
C LYS A 18 -5.71 -22.22 -5.61
N VAL A 19 -5.67 -22.33 -4.29
CA VAL A 19 -6.32 -21.41 -3.37
C VAL A 19 -5.30 -20.36 -2.96
N HIS A 20 -5.42 -19.15 -3.52
CA HIS A 20 -4.47 -18.08 -3.28
C HIS A 20 -5.04 -17.05 -2.30
N LEU A 21 -4.57 -17.12 -1.06
CA LEU A 21 -4.91 -16.22 0.04
C LEU A 21 -3.66 -15.45 0.53
N ALA A 22 -2.74 -15.12 -0.37
CA ALA A 22 -1.49 -14.42 -0.06
C ALA A 22 -1.34 -13.07 -0.80
N THR A 23 -2.42 -12.49 -1.30
CA THR A 23 -2.40 -11.24 -2.10
C THR A 23 -1.75 -10.06 -1.36
N GLY A 24 -1.90 -9.98 -0.03
CA GLY A 24 -1.21 -8.97 0.78
C GLY A 24 0.32 -9.13 0.85
N GLY A 25 0.87 -10.22 0.30
CA GLY A 25 2.31 -10.47 0.14
C GLY A 25 2.74 -10.42 -1.31
N GLU A 26 2.39 -11.47 -2.09
CA GLU A 26 2.81 -11.64 -3.49
C GLU A 26 1.67 -12.24 -4.31
N PRO A 27 0.84 -11.44 -5.00
CA PRO A 27 -0.21 -11.92 -5.89
C PRO A 27 0.33 -12.47 -7.21
N PRO A 28 -0.44 -13.33 -7.92
CA PRO A 28 -0.09 -13.76 -9.26
C PRO A 28 -0.19 -12.60 -10.26
N LEU A 29 0.64 -12.66 -11.30
CA LEU A 29 0.54 -11.73 -12.42
C LEU A 29 -0.71 -12.02 -13.27
N LEU A 30 -1.29 -10.98 -13.87
CA LEU A 30 -2.33 -11.13 -14.88
C LEU A 30 -1.76 -11.74 -16.16
N VAL A 31 -2.55 -12.57 -16.87
CA VAL A 31 -2.17 -13.10 -18.19
C VAL A 31 -1.87 -11.97 -19.18
N ARG A 32 -2.63 -10.88 -19.12
CA ARG A 32 -2.42 -9.68 -19.95
C ARG A 32 -1.12 -8.92 -19.67
N HIS A 33 -0.41 -9.23 -18.60
CA HIS A 33 0.92 -8.68 -18.38
C HIS A 33 1.94 -9.17 -19.42
N ARG A 34 1.67 -10.29 -20.13
CA ARG A 34 2.48 -10.72 -21.28
C ARG A 34 2.51 -9.65 -22.37
N ASP A 35 1.34 -9.06 -22.69
CA ASP A 35 1.26 -7.98 -23.67
C ASP A 35 2.02 -6.73 -23.18
N ALA A 36 2.00 -6.45 -21.89
CA ALA A 36 2.77 -5.33 -21.30
C ALA A 36 4.28 -5.51 -21.49
N PHE A 37 4.81 -6.72 -21.28
CA PHE A 37 6.22 -7.04 -21.54
C PHE A 37 6.59 -6.86 -23.02
N GLU A 38 5.75 -7.37 -23.92
CA GLU A 38 5.97 -7.28 -25.38
C GLU A 38 5.94 -5.82 -25.84
N ASN A 39 4.94 -5.03 -25.41
CA ASN A 39 4.82 -3.62 -25.72
C ASN A 39 6.02 -2.81 -25.22
N PHE A 40 6.45 -3.05 -23.97
CA PHE A 40 7.67 -2.42 -23.43
C PHE A 40 8.90 -2.76 -24.28
N ALA A 41 9.10 -4.04 -24.63
CA ALA A 41 10.24 -4.48 -25.42
C ALA A 41 10.24 -3.87 -26.83
N ALA A 42 9.07 -3.81 -27.49
CA ALA A 42 8.89 -3.19 -28.79
C ALA A 42 9.21 -1.69 -28.76
N ASP A 43 8.71 -0.97 -27.76
CA ASP A 43 9.02 0.45 -27.61
C ASP A 43 10.50 0.67 -27.29
N LYS A 44 11.09 -0.15 -26.41
CA LYS A 44 12.51 -0.06 -26.07
C LYS A 44 13.42 -0.22 -27.30
N ALA A 45 13.04 -1.07 -28.26
CA ALA A 45 13.78 -1.29 -29.50
C ALA A 45 13.79 -0.07 -30.43
N ARG A 46 12.92 0.94 -30.22
CA ARG A 46 12.81 2.16 -31.01
C ARG A 46 13.73 3.30 -30.55
N GLY A 47 14.62 3.05 -29.59
CA GLY A 47 15.56 4.05 -29.07
C GLY A 47 14.85 5.24 -28.42
N MET A 48 15.20 6.47 -28.79
CA MET A 48 14.65 7.68 -28.15
C MET A 48 13.16 7.90 -28.42
N ASP A 49 12.62 7.42 -29.53
CA ASP A 49 11.19 7.47 -29.78
C ASP A 49 10.42 6.54 -28.82
N GLY A 50 10.99 5.38 -28.54
CA GLY A 50 10.46 4.46 -27.55
C GLY A 50 10.62 4.99 -26.12
N TYR A 51 11.74 5.65 -25.82
CA TYR A 51 11.93 6.34 -24.54
C TYR A 51 10.85 7.41 -24.28
N ALA A 52 10.52 8.20 -25.31
CA ALA A 52 9.42 9.15 -25.23
C ALA A 52 8.05 8.46 -24.98
N GLN A 53 7.84 7.28 -25.58
CA GLN A 53 6.63 6.48 -25.37
C GLN A 53 6.56 5.93 -23.94
N HIS A 54 7.68 5.50 -23.35
CA HIS A 54 7.72 5.06 -21.95
C HIS A 54 7.20 6.15 -20.99
N TRP A 55 7.61 7.41 -21.20
CA TRP A 55 7.11 8.52 -20.38
C TRP A 55 5.61 8.80 -20.57
N LYS A 56 5.08 8.61 -21.78
CA LYS A 56 3.62 8.69 -21.99
C LYS A 56 2.87 7.62 -21.21
N VAL A 57 3.39 6.39 -21.13
CA VAL A 57 2.79 5.32 -20.32
C VAL A 57 2.86 5.69 -18.84
N VAL A 58 3.98 6.22 -18.36
CA VAL A 58 4.11 6.71 -16.98
C VAL A 58 3.07 7.80 -16.66
N ASP A 59 2.83 8.75 -17.56
CA ASP A 59 1.81 9.80 -17.36
C ASP A 59 0.38 9.22 -17.37
N GLN A 60 0.12 8.23 -18.22
CA GLN A 60 -1.16 7.50 -18.23
C GLN A 60 -1.38 6.74 -16.91
N VAL A 61 -0.34 6.15 -16.34
CA VAL A 61 -0.41 5.48 -15.03
C VAL A 61 -0.74 6.49 -13.93
N ARG A 62 -0.12 7.68 -13.91
CA ARG A 62 -0.50 8.73 -12.96
C ARG A 62 -1.97 9.12 -13.07
N ALA A 63 -2.48 9.26 -14.32
CA ALA A 63 -3.88 9.56 -14.56
C ALA A 63 -4.83 8.44 -14.10
N LEU A 64 -4.43 7.17 -14.24
CA LEU A 64 -5.20 6.02 -13.76
C LEU A 64 -5.16 5.90 -12.22
N LEU A 65 -4.06 6.26 -11.58
CA LEU A 65 -3.92 6.24 -10.12
C LEU A 65 -4.69 7.36 -9.42
N ALA A 66 -4.80 8.51 -10.03
CA ALA A 66 -5.38 9.70 -9.44
C ALA A 66 -6.77 9.48 -8.80
N PRO A 67 -7.75 8.83 -9.48
CA PRO A 67 -9.04 8.52 -8.87
C PRO A 67 -8.94 7.58 -7.66
N HIS A 68 -8.03 6.61 -7.69
CA HIS A 68 -7.83 5.68 -6.56
C HIS A 68 -7.32 6.38 -5.30
N PHE A 69 -6.62 7.51 -5.45
CA PHE A 69 -6.08 8.30 -4.35
C PHE A 69 -6.96 9.53 -4.00
N ALA A 70 -8.06 9.75 -4.71
CA ALA A 70 -8.87 10.96 -4.57
C ALA A 70 -8.05 12.27 -4.69
N LEU A 71 -7.04 12.28 -5.58
CA LEU A 71 -6.12 13.38 -5.86
C LEU A 71 -6.02 13.64 -7.37
N ALA A 72 -5.34 14.71 -7.76
CA ALA A 72 -5.03 14.99 -9.16
C ALA A 72 -3.79 14.19 -9.63
N ALA A 73 -3.69 13.93 -10.95
CA ALA A 73 -2.58 13.17 -11.51
C ALA A 73 -1.20 13.81 -11.27
N ASP A 74 -1.14 15.12 -11.18
CA ASP A 74 0.07 15.88 -10.90
C ASP A 74 0.43 15.90 -9.38
N GLU A 75 -0.40 15.30 -8.54
CA GLU A 75 -0.12 15.01 -7.12
C GLU A 75 0.44 13.59 -6.91
N ILE A 76 0.62 12.81 -8.01
CA ILE A 76 1.12 11.43 -7.97
C ILE A 76 2.53 11.36 -8.57
N ALA A 77 3.44 10.70 -7.86
CA ALA A 77 4.79 10.33 -8.32
C ALA A 77 4.98 8.82 -8.28
N LEU A 78 5.73 8.26 -9.25
CA LEU A 78 6.18 6.88 -9.23
C LEU A 78 7.59 6.81 -8.64
N ILE A 79 7.79 5.92 -7.69
CA ILE A 79 9.04 5.76 -6.91
C ILE A 79 9.42 4.29 -6.83
N GLY A 80 10.61 3.98 -6.32
CA GLY A 80 11.10 2.61 -6.27
C GLY A 80 10.31 1.69 -5.32
N ASN A 81 9.82 2.20 -4.20
CA ASN A 81 9.01 1.44 -3.23
C ASN A 81 8.39 2.36 -2.16
N ALA A 82 7.41 1.84 -1.41
CA ALA A 82 6.74 2.61 -0.34
C ALA A 82 7.70 3.09 0.76
N SER A 83 8.72 2.30 1.12
CA SER A 83 9.71 2.69 2.14
C SER A 83 10.51 3.93 1.72
N GLU A 84 10.89 4.03 0.43
CA GLU A 84 11.47 5.24 -0.15
C GLU A 84 10.54 6.45 0.01
N GLY A 85 9.25 6.26 -0.25
CA GLY A 85 8.24 7.32 -0.09
C GLY A 85 8.12 7.83 1.34
N ILE A 86 8.13 6.93 2.33
CA ILE A 86 8.14 7.30 3.76
C ILE A 86 9.35 8.17 4.09
N VAL A 87 10.55 7.74 3.65
CA VAL A 87 11.79 8.50 3.87
C VAL A 87 11.74 9.86 3.18
N LYS A 88 11.17 9.96 1.97
CA LYS A 88 11.01 11.24 1.26
C LYS A 88 10.08 12.19 2.02
N ALA A 89 8.96 11.71 2.54
CA ALA A 89 8.05 12.51 3.36
C ALA A 89 8.74 13.02 4.64
N LEU A 90 9.39 12.13 5.39
CA LEU A 90 10.08 12.48 6.64
C LEU A 90 11.27 13.42 6.43
N SER A 91 12.03 13.25 5.36
CA SER A 91 13.21 14.08 5.06
C SER A 91 12.87 15.46 4.48
N SER A 92 11.59 15.72 4.22
CA SER A 92 11.09 17.07 3.87
C SER A 92 10.82 17.96 5.08
N ILE A 93 11.03 17.45 6.29
CA ILE A 93 10.80 18.14 7.55
C ILE A 93 12.15 18.59 8.12
N ASP A 94 12.21 19.82 8.61
CA ASP A 94 13.34 20.34 9.37
C ASP A 94 13.27 19.79 10.80
N TRP A 95 13.93 18.66 11.02
CA TRP A 95 14.04 18.01 12.34
C TRP A 95 15.05 18.72 13.23
N THR A 96 14.70 18.93 14.48
CA THR A 96 15.59 19.48 15.51
C THR A 96 15.57 18.62 16.76
N GLU A 97 16.58 18.76 17.61
CA GLU A 97 16.67 18.05 18.88
C GLU A 97 15.40 18.21 19.73
N GLY A 98 14.86 17.10 20.23
CA GLY A 98 13.65 17.03 21.02
C GLY A 98 12.34 17.01 20.21
N ASP A 99 12.36 17.12 18.88
CA ASP A 99 11.19 16.83 18.08
C ASP A 99 10.83 15.35 18.16
N ASN A 100 9.60 15.00 17.80
CA ASN A 100 9.17 13.61 17.83
C ASN A 100 8.21 13.27 16.67
N ALA A 101 8.08 11.96 16.43
CA ALA A 101 7.08 11.39 15.54
C ALA A 101 6.32 10.27 16.25
N VAL A 102 5.05 10.08 15.90
CA VAL A 102 4.14 9.12 16.54
C VAL A 102 3.80 7.99 15.56
N VAL A 103 3.79 6.75 16.05
CA VAL A 103 3.41 5.55 15.30
C VAL A 103 2.94 4.44 16.26
N CYS A 104 2.02 3.58 15.81
CA CYS A 104 1.66 2.38 16.57
C CYS A 104 2.69 1.24 16.36
N GLU A 105 2.94 0.43 17.37
CA GLU A 105 3.83 -0.74 17.29
C GLU A 105 3.33 -1.82 16.31
N LEU A 106 2.01 -1.86 16.05
CA LEU A 106 1.39 -2.75 15.07
C LEU A 106 1.61 -2.32 13.62
N ASP A 107 2.08 -1.09 13.39
CA ASP A 107 2.36 -0.61 12.04
C ASP A 107 3.58 -1.30 11.41
N TYR A 108 3.62 -1.26 10.07
CA TYR A 108 4.65 -1.96 9.31
C TYR A 108 6.06 -1.46 9.64
N ALA A 109 7.01 -2.40 9.67
CA ALA A 109 8.40 -2.14 10.09
C ALA A 109 9.07 -0.98 9.32
N SER A 110 8.79 -0.80 8.03
CA SER A 110 9.38 0.31 7.24
C SER A 110 9.05 1.68 7.82
N GLY A 111 7.81 1.91 8.25
CA GLY A 111 7.42 3.16 8.91
C GLY A 111 8.15 3.33 10.25
N ARG A 112 8.10 2.31 11.10
CA ARG A 112 8.76 2.34 12.42
C ARG A 112 10.28 2.55 12.33
N TYR A 113 10.95 1.88 11.35
CA TYR A 113 12.39 2.02 11.17
C TYR A 113 12.77 3.38 10.59
N ALA A 114 11.99 3.90 9.64
CA ALA A 114 12.22 5.24 9.09
C ALA A 114 12.11 6.31 10.19
N LEU A 115 11.11 6.19 11.08
CA LEU A 115 10.93 7.09 12.22
C LEU A 115 12.03 6.91 13.26
N ALA A 116 12.44 5.68 13.60
CA ALA A 116 13.55 5.44 14.50
C ALA A 116 14.88 6.03 13.98
N GLY A 117 15.07 6.07 12.66
CA GLY A 117 16.21 6.71 12.00
C GLY A 117 16.33 8.21 12.24
N LEU A 118 15.26 8.89 12.71
CA LEU A 118 15.27 10.30 13.06
C LEU A 118 16.14 10.62 14.29
N ALA A 119 16.54 9.61 15.06
CA ALA A 119 17.45 9.76 16.19
C ALA A 119 18.77 10.47 15.83
N ARG A 120 19.23 10.36 14.57
CA ARG A 120 20.40 11.10 14.05
C ARG A 120 20.25 12.63 14.05
N TYR A 121 19.00 13.12 14.14
CA TYR A 121 18.69 14.55 14.26
C TYR A 121 18.35 14.97 15.71
N GLY A 122 18.50 14.05 16.68
CA GLY A 122 18.06 14.26 18.05
C GLY A 122 16.53 14.18 18.23
N ALA A 123 15.81 13.72 17.20
CA ALA A 123 14.36 13.54 17.27
C ALA A 123 13.98 12.15 17.79
N GLY A 124 12.89 12.06 18.56
CA GLY A 124 12.40 10.82 19.16
C GLY A 124 11.26 10.16 18.37
N ILE A 125 11.08 8.88 18.64
CA ILE A 125 9.87 8.15 18.21
C ILE A 125 8.99 7.90 19.45
N ARG A 126 7.69 8.15 19.32
CA ARG A 126 6.66 7.75 20.27
C ARG A 126 5.96 6.53 19.72
N LEU A 127 6.34 5.37 20.23
CA LEU A 127 5.77 4.08 19.85
C LEU A 127 4.57 3.80 20.75
N ILE A 128 3.37 3.81 20.17
CA ILE A 128 2.12 3.57 20.89
C ILE A 128 1.80 2.08 20.84
N PRO A 129 1.48 1.45 21.98
CA PRO A 129 1.10 0.05 21.99
C PRO A 129 -0.21 -0.16 21.23
N GLY A 130 -0.38 -1.35 20.63
CA GLY A 130 -1.65 -1.77 20.07
C GLY A 130 -2.63 -2.19 21.16
N ASN A 131 -3.86 -1.76 21.08
CA ASN A 131 -4.91 -2.12 22.05
C ASN A 131 -5.68 -3.33 21.56
N GLY A 132 -5.34 -4.54 22.04
CA GLY A 132 -6.00 -5.77 21.64
C GLY A 132 -5.96 -5.99 20.11
N TRP A 133 -4.80 -5.90 19.52
CA TRP A 133 -4.58 -5.97 18.06
C TRP A 133 -5.17 -4.80 17.25
N ARG A 134 -5.50 -3.68 17.88
CA ARG A 134 -6.10 -2.51 17.23
C ARG A 134 -5.16 -1.31 17.23
N VAL A 135 -5.20 -0.54 16.15
CA VAL A 135 -4.63 0.80 16.05
C VAL A 135 -5.77 1.79 16.32
N GLU A 136 -5.70 2.49 17.45
CA GLU A 136 -6.68 3.51 17.81
C GLU A 136 -6.13 4.89 17.46
N THR A 137 -6.85 5.64 16.62
CA THR A 137 -6.40 6.99 16.20
C THR A 137 -6.44 7.98 17.36
N SER A 138 -7.31 7.79 18.33
CA SER A 138 -7.34 8.55 19.59
C SER A 138 -6.04 8.40 20.40
N ASP A 139 -5.44 7.20 20.44
CA ASP A 139 -4.18 6.96 21.14
C ASP A 139 -3.00 7.64 20.42
N LEU A 140 -3.02 7.63 19.06
CA LEU A 140 -2.05 8.38 18.26
C LEU A 140 -2.15 9.88 18.53
N LEU A 141 -3.38 10.43 18.60
CA LEU A 141 -3.61 11.84 18.91
C LEU A 141 -3.18 12.19 20.33
N ALA A 142 -3.52 11.38 21.31
CA ALA A 142 -3.12 11.58 22.72
C ALA A 142 -1.61 11.59 22.91
N ALA A 143 -0.86 10.91 22.04
CA ALA A 143 0.60 10.90 22.04
C ALA A 143 1.21 12.14 21.35
N CYS A 144 0.44 12.94 20.65
CA CYS A 144 0.93 14.15 20.00
C CYS A 144 1.10 15.30 21.00
N ASP A 145 2.14 16.09 20.79
CA ASP A 145 2.36 17.36 21.51
C ASP A 145 2.90 18.44 20.56
N LYS A 146 3.24 19.61 21.11
CA LYS A 146 3.77 20.75 20.33
C LYS A 146 5.11 20.48 19.61
N ARG A 147 5.80 19.41 19.96
CA ARG A 147 7.07 18.95 19.35
C ARG A 147 6.85 17.82 18.35
N THR A 148 5.61 17.33 18.19
CA THR A 148 5.30 16.28 17.22
C THR A 148 5.31 16.87 15.81
N LYS A 149 6.16 16.32 14.95
CA LYS A 149 6.33 16.76 13.55
C LYS A 149 5.66 15.84 12.55
N ALA A 150 5.49 14.55 12.90
CA ALA A 150 4.86 13.57 12.02
C ALA A 150 4.04 12.55 12.80
N VAL A 151 2.94 12.10 12.20
CA VAL A 151 2.21 10.89 12.56
C VAL A 151 2.23 9.98 11.35
N TYR A 152 2.60 8.72 11.55
CA TYR A 152 2.53 7.67 10.54
C TYR A 152 1.48 6.65 10.92
N VAL A 153 0.64 6.28 9.95
CA VAL A 153 -0.40 5.26 10.13
C VAL A 153 -0.64 4.50 8.83
N SER A 154 -0.83 3.18 8.90
CA SER A 154 -1.30 2.38 7.77
C SER A 154 -2.82 2.47 7.67
N GLN A 155 -3.37 2.80 6.49
CA GLN A 155 -4.82 2.79 6.27
C GLN A 155 -5.40 1.40 6.45
N VAL A 156 -4.71 0.37 5.93
CA VAL A 156 -4.99 -1.03 6.25
C VAL A 156 -3.75 -1.61 6.91
N ASN A 157 -3.89 -2.00 8.17
CA ASN A 157 -2.77 -2.52 8.93
C ASN A 157 -2.28 -3.86 8.39
N ALA A 158 -0.99 -3.96 8.07
CA ALA A 158 -0.39 -5.16 7.48
C ALA A 158 -0.36 -6.35 8.45
N MET A 159 -0.32 -6.09 9.76
CA MET A 159 -0.25 -7.12 10.80
C MET A 159 -1.62 -7.69 11.10
N THR A 160 -2.60 -6.83 11.33
CA THR A 160 -3.92 -7.22 11.84
C THR A 160 -4.99 -7.28 10.76
N GLY A 161 -4.82 -6.60 9.63
CA GLY A 161 -5.84 -6.44 8.60
C GLY A 161 -6.90 -5.37 8.93
N GLN A 162 -6.75 -4.64 10.03
CA GLN A 162 -7.66 -3.55 10.39
C GLN A 162 -7.67 -2.46 9.31
N LEU A 163 -8.85 -2.09 8.85
CA LEU A 163 -9.08 -0.83 8.13
C LEU A 163 -9.26 0.27 9.19
N VAL A 164 -8.27 1.17 9.27
CA VAL A 164 -8.20 2.22 10.28
C VAL A 164 -8.98 3.44 9.79
N ASP A 165 -9.92 3.93 10.59
CA ASP A 165 -10.58 5.21 10.32
C ASP A 165 -9.66 6.36 10.71
N ILE A 166 -9.23 7.12 9.71
CA ILE A 166 -8.30 8.25 9.87
C ILE A 166 -9.00 9.61 9.83
N VAL A 167 -10.33 9.66 9.76
CA VAL A 167 -11.07 10.93 9.58
C VAL A 167 -10.82 11.87 10.76
N GLU A 168 -10.97 11.39 11.98
CA GLU A 168 -10.74 12.19 13.19
C GLU A 168 -9.27 12.62 13.31
N LEU A 169 -8.33 11.68 13.10
CA LEU A 169 -6.90 11.97 13.10
C LEU A 169 -6.55 13.05 12.07
N SER A 170 -7.07 12.91 10.85
CA SER A 170 -6.88 13.88 9.78
C SER A 170 -7.40 15.27 10.15
N ALA A 171 -8.62 15.34 10.72
CA ALA A 171 -9.25 16.59 11.11
C ALA A 171 -8.46 17.29 12.24
N ALA A 172 -8.01 16.55 13.24
CA ALA A 172 -7.24 17.08 14.36
C ALA A 172 -5.85 17.61 13.94
N LEU A 173 -5.23 17.01 12.92
CA LEU A 173 -3.92 17.44 12.41
C LEU A 173 -4.02 18.51 11.30
N ALA A 174 -5.20 18.74 10.75
CA ALA A 174 -5.38 19.72 9.69
C ALA A 174 -5.00 21.14 10.15
N GLY A 175 -4.17 21.82 9.36
CA GLY A 175 -3.70 23.18 9.68
C GLY A 175 -2.63 23.25 10.78
N THR A 176 -2.21 22.12 11.36
CA THR A 176 -1.09 22.06 12.29
C THR A 176 0.24 21.89 11.52
N PRO A 177 1.40 22.14 12.14
CA PRO A 177 2.69 21.83 11.52
C PRO A 177 2.99 20.33 11.45
N THR A 178 2.26 19.49 12.18
CA THR A 178 2.42 18.02 12.18
C THR A 178 1.93 17.44 10.87
N ILE A 179 2.78 16.66 10.18
CA ILE A 179 2.38 15.98 8.95
C ILE A 179 1.74 14.62 9.25
N LEU A 180 0.72 14.27 8.47
CA LEU A 180 0.14 12.92 8.45
C LEU A 180 0.66 12.16 7.24
N ILE A 181 1.37 11.06 7.50
CA ILE A 181 1.87 10.11 6.49
C ILE A 181 1.00 8.86 6.52
N LEU A 182 0.29 8.60 5.43
CA LEU A 182 -0.59 7.45 5.26
C LEU A 182 0.11 6.36 4.44
N ASP A 183 0.21 5.14 4.96
CA ASP A 183 0.63 3.97 4.19
C ASP A 183 -0.60 3.23 3.66
N ALA A 184 -0.78 3.26 2.35
CA ALA A 184 -1.88 2.61 1.64
C ALA A 184 -1.47 1.27 1.00
N SER A 185 -0.31 0.70 1.36
CA SER A 185 0.23 -0.53 0.72
C SER A 185 -0.68 -1.76 0.82
N HIS A 186 -1.55 -1.82 1.82
CA HIS A 186 -2.57 -2.87 1.96
C HIS A 186 -3.99 -2.37 1.66
N ALA A 187 -4.15 -1.09 1.33
CA ALA A 187 -5.43 -0.47 0.96
C ALA A 187 -5.61 -0.37 -0.56
N MET A 188 -4.58 0.12 -1.26
CA MET A 188 -4.60 0.35 -2.71
C MET A 188 -4.92 -0.93 -3.47
N GLY A 189 -5.99 -0.90 -4.28
CA GLY A 189 -6.47 -2.02 -5.08
C GLY A 189 -7.53 -2.89 -4.39
N VAL A 190 -7.83 -2.69 -3.10
CA VAL A 190 -8.85 -3.46 -2.37
C VAL A 190 -9.86 -2.60 -1.62
N VAL A 191 -9.47 -1.38 -1.21
CA VAL A 191 -10.38 -0.35 -0.67
C VAL A 191 -10.00 1.01 -1.23
N PRO A 192 -10.92 2.01 -1.25
CA PRO A 192 -10.57 3.38 -1.63
C PRO A 192 -9.44 3.94 -0.77
N VAL A 193 -8.43 4.53 -1.39
CA VAL A 193 -7.33 5.18 -0.68
C VAL A 193 -7.75 6.59 -0.28
N ARG A 194 -7.56 6.95 1.00
CA ARG A 194 -7.96 8.24 1.54
C ARG A 194 -6.78 9.23 1.58
N ALA A 195 -6.07 9.37 0.46
CA ALA A 195 -4.96 10.32 0.34
C ALA A 195 -5.43 11.79 0.44
N ASP A 196 -6.71 12.05 0.19
CA ASP A 196 -7.36 13.34 0.44
C ASP A 196 -7.28 13.77 1.93
N LEU A 197 -7.16 12.83 2.84
CA LEU A 197 -7.09 13.06 4.29
C LEU A 197 -5.66 13.16 4.84
N ALA A 198 -4.63 12.84 4.06
CA ALA A 198 -3.23 12.86 4.51
C ALA A 198 -2.41 13.94 3.79
N ASP A 199 -1.28 14.35 4.37
CA ASP A 199 -0.33 15.26 3.72
C ASP A 199 0.48 14.53 2.65
N PHE A 200 0.92 13.31 2.98
CA PHE A 200 1.59 12.39 2.08
C PHE A 200 0.98 10.99 2.21
N THR A 201 0.85 10.32 1.07
CA THR A 201 0.42 8.93 1.04
C THR A 201 1.43 8.11 0.24
N VAL A 202 1.79 6.94 0.76
CA VAL A 202 2.67 5.99 0.07
C VAL A 202 1.95 4.68 -0.16
N SER A 203 2.32 3.97 -1.23
CA SER A 203 1.81 2.63 -1.47
C SER A 203 2.82 1.80 -2.24
N SER A 204 2.82 0.49 -2.01
CA SER A 204 3.49 -0.48 -2.88
C SER A 204 2.55 -0.92 -4.00
N CYS A 205 3.11 -1.24 -5.19
CA CYS A 205 2.32 -1.61 -6.37
C CYS A 205 2.16 -3.13 -6.55
N TYR A 206 2.87 -3.95 -5.82
CA TYR A 206 2.94 -5.41 -6.02
C TYR A 206 1.97 -6.23 -5.17
N LYS A 207 1.06 -5.60 -4.41
CA LYS A 207 0.07 -6.29 -3.55
C LYS A 207 -1.30 -6.31 -4.22
N PHE A 208 -2.31 -5.72 -3.58
CA PHE A 208 -3.68 -5.73 -4.08
C PHE A 208 -3.89 -4.98 -5.40
N VAL A 209 -2.97 -4.12 -5.80
CA VAL A 209 -3.04 -3.45 -7.13
C VAL A 209 -2.50 -4.34 -8.26
N LEU A 210 -1.97 -5.54 -7.95
CA LEU A 210 -1.56 -6.56 -8.92
C LEU A 210 -0.42 -6.15 -9.87
N GLY A 211 0.41 -5.18 -9.47
CA GLY A 211 1.59 -4.74 -10.22
C GLY A 211 2.86 -5.49 -9.81
N ILE A 212 4.00 -4.86 -9.99
CA ILE A 212 5.31 -5.37 -9.54
C ILE A 212 5.93 -4.46 -8.47
N HIS A 213 7.15 -4.80 -8.03
CA HIS A 213 7.88 -4.08 -6.97
C HIS A 213 8.26 -2.66 -7.39
N GLU A 214 7.31 -1.78 -7.24
CA GLU A 214 7.38 -0.33 -7.39
C GLU A 214 6.54 0.34 -6.31
N GLY A 215 6.60 1.65 -6.22
CA GLY A 215 5.84 2.43 -5.25
C GLY A 215 5.18 3.65 -5.85
N VAL A 216 4.17 4.12 -5.16
CA VAL A 216 3.49 5.40 -5.39
C VAL A 216 3.78 6.31 -4.22
N PHE A 217 4.06 7.57 -4.53
CA PHE A 217 4.12 8.67 -3.58
C PHE A 217 3.09 9.72 -4.01
N ALA A 218 2.14 10.00 -3.14
CA ALA A 218 1.14 11.02 -3.36
C ALA A 218 1.38 12.20 -2.41
N TRP A 219 1.38 13.39 -2.98
CA TRP A 219 1.53 14.64 -2.28
C TRP A 219 0.26 15.48 -2.39
N ASN A 220 -0.49 15.59 -1.30
CA ASN A 220 -1.68 16.42 -1.21
C ASN A 220 -1.29 17.90 -1.08
N ARG A 221 -1.25 18.61 -2.20
CA ARG A 221 -0.85 20.04 -2.26
C ARG A 221 -1.79 20.96 -1.52
N LYS A 222 -3.06 20.58 -1.40
CA LYS A 222 -4.04 21.37 -0.64
C LYS A 222 -3.72 21.40 0.85
N ARG A 223 -3.29 20.27 1.40
CA ARG A 223 -2.91 20.15 2.82
C ARG A 223 -1.50 20.65 3.08
N ARG A 224 -0.57 20.36 2.16
CA ARG A 224 0.85 20.70 2.28
C ARG A 224 1.33 21.41 1.02
N PRO A 225 1.09 22.74 0.87
CA PRO A 225 1.45 23.46 -0.34
C PRO A 225 2.97 23.51 -0.59
N ASN A 226 3.79 23.40 0.45
CA ASN A 226 5.25 23.54 0.40
C ASN A 226 5.92 22.19 0.75
N PHE A 227 6.11 21.35 -0.25
CA PHE A 227 6.93 20.15 -0.13
C PHE A 227 8.30 20.37 -0.77
N LEU A 228 9.37 20.27 0.02
CA LEU A 228 10.75 20.32 -0.45
C LEU A 228 11.38 18.94 -0.24
N PRO A 229 11.72 18.19 -1.32
CA PRO A 229 12.43 16.94 -1.17
C PRO A 229 13.84 17.18 -0.64
N PHE A 230 14.38 16.25 0.16
CA PHE A 230 15.74 16.36 0.69
C PHE A 230 16.84 16.28 -0.39
N GLY A 231 16.50 15.72 -1.55
CA GLY A 231 17.41 15.54 -2.69
C GLY A 231 16.74 15.93 -3.99
N VAL A 232 17.56 16.27 -4.97
CA VAL A 232 17.12 16.67 -6.30
C VAL A 232 17.86 15.83 -7.34
N GLY A 233 17.10 15.23 -8.25
CA GLY A 233 17.62 14.56 -9.43
C GLY A 233 17.13 15.21 -10.71
N TRP A 234 17.61 14.77 -11.86
CA TRP A 234 17.24 15.38 -13.14
C TRP A 234 15.73 15.29 -13.45
N ALA A 235 15.05 14.24 -12.93
CA ALA A 235 13.61 14.07 -13.16
C ALA A 235 12.76 14.95 -12.25
N SER A 236 13.29 15.41 -11.11
CA SER A 236 12.56 16.24 -10.13
C SER A 236 12.61 17.74 -10.42
N ALA A 237 13.42 18.17 -11.40
CA ALA A 237 13.67 19.58 -11.66
C ALA A 237 13.76 19.88 -13.17
N ASN A 238 13.61 21.13 -13.50
CA ASN A 238 13.90 21.68 -14.83
C ASN A 238 15.22 22.49 -14.77
N PRO A 239 16.06 22.47 -15.82
CA PRO A 239 17.25 23.29 -15.86
C PRO A 239 16.90 24.78 -15.87
N GLU A 240 17.69 25.58 -15.21
CA GLU A 240 17.64 27.04 -15.26
C GLU A 240 18.88 27.58 -15.98
N GLU A 241 18.72 27.91 -17.26
CA GLU A 241 19.84 28.24 -18.14
C GLU A 241 20.68 29.45 -17.68
N LYS A 242 20.02 30.48 -17.09
CA LYS A 242 20.68 31.73 -16.69
C LYS A 242 21.63 31.57 -15.51
N THR A 243 21.28 30.67 -14.56
CA THR A 243 22.04 30.52 -13.31
C THR A 243 22.87 29.24 -13.29
N ARG A 244 22.72 28.38 -14.29
CA ARG A 244 23.22 26.97 -14.30
C ARG A 244 22.67 26.18 -13.09
N GLY A 245 21.57 26.63 -12.53
CA GLY A 245 20.84 26.01 -11.45
C GLY A 245 19.70 25.14 -11.95
N TYR A 246 18.71 24.96 -11.08
CA TYR A 246 17.49 24.22 -11.39
C TYR A 246 16.28 24.85 -10.71
N GLN A 247 15.12 24.58 -11.27
CA GLN A 247 13.83 24.84 -10.64
C GLN A 247 13.11 23.50 -10.38
N LEU A 248 12.72 23.24 -9.13
CA LEU A 248 11.90 22.07 -8.81
C LEU A 248 10.61 22.10 -9.61
N LYS A 249 10.17 20.94 -10.08
CA LYS A 249 8.84 20.81 -10.68
C LYS A 249 7.77 21.26 -9.68
N SER A 250 6.68 21.84 -10.17
CA SER A 250 5.57 22.34 -9.34
C SER A 250 4.64 21.23 -8.83
N ASP A 251 4.85 20.01 -9.26
CA ASP A 251 4.02 18.83 -9.02
C ASP A 251 4.77 17.72 -8.25
N ALA A 252 4.12 16.59 -7.98
CA ALA A 252 4.68 15.50 -7.21
C ALA A 252 5.94 14.86 -7.84
N ARG A 253 6.19 15.08 -9.14
CA ARG A 253 7.42 14.61 -9.80
C ARG A 253 8.70 15.19 -9.19
N ARG A 254 8.61 16.23 -8.36
CA ARG A 254 9.75 16.68 -7.54
C ARG A 254 10.27 15.61 -6.58
N ALA A 255 9.48 14.58 -6.30
CA ALA A 255 9.90 13.41 -5.53
C ALA A 255 10.58 12.33 -6.39
N GLU A 256 10.56 12.43 -7.72
CA GLU A 256 11.21 11.48 -8.64
C GLU A 256 12.64 11.94 -8.96
N PHE A 257 13.64 11.13 -8.60
CA PHE A 257 15.04 11.56 -8.77
C PHE A 257 15.61 11.23 -10.15
N GLY A 258 15.06 10.23 -10.82
CA GLY A 258 15.51 9.74 -12.12
C GLY A 258 14.36 9.15 -12.94
N ASN A 259 14.69 8.20 -13.81
CA ASN A 259 13.67 7.49 -14.56
C ASN A 259 12.73 6.75 -13.61
N ALA A 260 11.44 6.81 -13.90
CA ALA A 260 10.48 5.87 -13.33
C ALA A 260 10.79 4.43 -13.80
N GLY A 261 10.32 3.44 -13.09
CA GLY A 261 10.38 2.05 -13.51
C GLY A 261 9.48 1.81 -14.74
N HIS A 262 10.02 2.05 -15.95
CA HIS A 262 9.21 2.04 -17.15
C HIS A 262 8.47 0.71 -17.36
N LEU A 263 9.15 -0.44 -17.19
CA LEU A 263 8.50 -1.74 -17.31
C LEU A 263 7.35 -1.91 -16.31
N GLY A 264 7.56 -1.50 -15.06
CA GLY A 264 6.51 -1.53 -14.04
C GLY A 264 5.33 -0.65 -14.39
N ALA A 265 5.56 0.50 -15.01
CA ALA A 265 4.48 1.36 -15.48
C ALA A 265 3.60 0.67 -16.54
N TYR A 266 4.19 -0.08 -17.49
CA TYR A 266 3.41 -0.88 -18.45
C TYR A 266 2.56 -1.94 -17.76
N LEU A 267 3.13 -2.67 -16.81
CA LEU A 267 2.40 -3.69 -16.03
C LEU A 267 1.30 -3.05 -15.18
N LEU A 268 1.62 -1.96 -14.48
CA LEU A 268 0.69 -1.27 -13.61
C LEU A 268 -0.48 -0.65 -14.39
N GLN A 269 -0.25 -0.17 -15.62
CA GLN A 269 -1.32 0.28 -16.52
C GLN A 269 -2.34 -0.83 -16.79
N HIS A 270 -1.86 -2.05 -17.09
CA HIS A 270 -2.73 -3.21 -17.30
C HIS A 270 -3.49 -3.60 -16.05
N SER A 271 -2.81 -3.58 -14.87
CA SER A 271 -3.42 -3.87 -13.57
C SER A 271 -4.54 -2.89 -13.23
N LEU A 272 -4.27 -1.58 -13.33
CA LEU A 272 -5.24 -0.54 -13.01
C LEU A 272 -6.46 -0.58 -13.93
N ASN A 273 -6.25 -0.79 -15.25
CA ASN A 273 -7.35 -0.97 -16.19
C ASN A 273 -8.18 -2.22 -15.86
N TYR A 274 -7.55 -3.30 -15.40
CA TYR A 274 -8.24 -4.50 -14.97
C TYR A 274 -9.08 -4.26 -13.71
N LEU A 275 -8.53 -3.65 -12.68
CA LEU A 275 -9.25 -3.32 -11.44
C LEU A 275 -10.40 -2.35 -11.70
N ASN A 276 -10.18 -1.33 -12.55
CA ASN A 276 -11.20 -0.34 -12.91
C ASN A 276 -12.41 -0.96 -13.63
N ALA A 277 -12.24 -2.10 -14.33
CA ALA A 277 -13.35 -2.79 -14.96
C ALA A 277 -14.34 -3.40 -13.94
N PHE A 278 -13.89 -3.67 -12.71
CA PHE A 278 -14.75 -4.17 -11.62
C PHE A 278 -15.28 -3.03 -10.74
N GLY A 279 -14.48 -2.00 -10.51
CA GLY A 279 -14.76 -0.91 -9.58
C GLY A 279 -14.31 -1.22 -8.15
N ILE A 280 -13.72 -0.21 -7.49
CA ILE A 280 -13.08 -0.42 -6.18
C ILE A 280 -14.10 -0.77 -5.08
N GLU A 281 -15.31 -0.22 -5.14
CA GLU A 281 -16.38 -0.48 -4.17
C GLU A 281 -16.84 -1.95 -4.26
N ALA A 282 -17.00 -2.48 -5.47
CA ALA A 282 -17.38 -3.89 -5.66
C ALA A 282 -16.26 -4.84 -5.22
N ILE A 283 -15.00 -4.50 -5.49
CA ILE A 283 -13.83 -5.25 -5.01
C ILE A 283 -13.78 -5.25 -3.49
N GLN A 284 -14.01 -4.10 -2.85
CA GLN A 284 -14.05 -3.96 -1.41
C GLN A 284 -15.13 -4.84 -0.78
N GLU A 285 -16.38 -4.74 -1.26
CA GLU A 285 -17.51 -5.53 -0.76
C GLU A 285 -17.24 -7.03 -0.88
N HIS A 286 -16.71 -7.46 -2.03
CA HIS A 286 -16.36 -8.85 -2.26
C HIS A 286 -15.25 -9.33 -1.29
N ALA A 287 -14.15 -8.60 -1.18
CA ALA A 287 -13.04 -8.95 -0.31
C ALA A 287 -13.46 -8.97 1.17
N GLN A 288 -14.23 -7.99 1.63
CA GLN A 288 -14.77 -7.93 2.98
C GLN A 288 -15.68 -9.11 3.30
N THR A 289 -16.53 -9.53 2.35
CA THR A 289 -17.39 -10.72 2.52
C THR A 289 -16.54 -11.98 2.75
N MET A 290 -15.46 -12.16 2.00
CA MET A 290 -14.54 -13.30 2.18
C MET A 290 -13.79 -13.20 3.53
N VAL A 291 -13.32 -12.02 3.90
CA VAL A 291 -12.62 -11.77 5.16
C VAL A 291 -13.52 -12.00 6.37
N GLN A 292 -14.76 -11.55 6.36
CA GLN A 292 -15.73 -11.80 7.44
C GLN A 292 -15.95 -13.29 7.66
N ARG A 293 -16.06 -14.07 6.56
CA ARG A 293 -16.19 -15.53 6.65
C ARG A 293 -14.93 -16.17 7.26
N LEU A 294 -13.72 -15.73 6.87
CA LEU A 294 -12.46 -16.17 7.46
C LEU A 294 -12.43 -15.90 8.96
N ILE A 295 -12.70 -14.67 9.38
CA ILE A 295 -12.68 -14.25 10.80
C ILE A 295 -13.67 -15.07 11.63
N ALA A 296 -14.92 -15.19 11.18
CA ALA A 296 -15.95 -15.94 11.93
C ALA A 296 -15.55 -17.40 12.12
N SER A 297 -15.03 -18.05 11.08
CA SER A 297 -14.64 -19.46 11.13
C SER A 297 -13.36 -19.70 11.93
N MET A 298 -12.37 -18.82 11.82
CA MET A 298 -11.15 -18.85 12.64
C MET A 298 -11.47 -18.72 14.13
N ALA A 299 -12.35 -17.77 14.49
CA ALA A 299 -12.81 -17.59 15.86
C ALA A 299 -13.59 -18.82 16.38
N ALA A 300 -14.46 -19.41 15.56
CA ALA A 300 -15.19 -20.65 15.89
C ALA A 300 -14.25 -21.85 16.07
N ALA A 301 -13.12 -21.88 15.37
CA ALA A 301 -12.06 -22.88 15.55
C ALA A 301 -11.14 -22.61 16.76
N GLY A 302 -11.41 -21.56 17.56
CA GLY A 302 -10.63 -21.20 18.74
C GLY A 302 -9.33 -20.47 18.47
N CYS A 303 -9.13 -19.94 17.26
CA CYS A 303 -7.96 -19.12 16.96
C CYS A 303 -8.03 -17.75 17.66
N ASP A 304 -6.90 -17.24 18.13
CA ASP A 304 -6.75 -15.85 18.58
C ASP A 304 -6.68 -14.94 17.33
N VAL A 305 -7.85 -14.41 16.92
CA VAL A 305 -7.99 -13.61 15.70
C VAL A 305 -7.53 -12.19 15.96
N MET A 306 -6.56 -11.73 15.17
CA MET A 306 -5.98 -10.40 15.27
C MET A 306 -6.79 -9.34 14.51
N THR A 307 -7.55 -9.76 13.48
CA THR A 307 -8.36 -8.83 12.67
C THR A 307 -9.65 -8.48 13.41
N PRO A 308 -9.96 -7.18 13.57
CA PRO A 308 -11.20 -6.77 14.25
C PRO A 308 -12.44 -7.37 13.61
N ASN A 309 -13.31 -7.95 14.42
CA ASN A 309 -14.63 -8.43 13.98
C ASN A 309 -15.68 -7.32 14.13
N VAL A 310 -15.40 -6.17 13.55
CA VAL A 310 -16.28 -4.99 13.57
C VAL A 310 -16.60 -4.61 12.12
N PRO A 311 -17.88 -4.50 11.74
CA PRO A 311 -18.28 -4.08 10.41
C PRO A 311 -17.63 -2.73 10.04
N GLY A 312 -17.05 -2.64 8.84
CA GLY A 312 -16.39 -1.43 8.36
C GLY A 312 -14.90 -1.31 8.74
N GLU A 313 -14.40 -2.13 9.67
CA GLU A 313 -12.98 -2.12 10.07
C GLU A 313 -12.14 -3.23 9.38
N GLN A 314 -12.61 -3.75 8.27
CA GLN A 314 -11.97 -4.84 7.53
C GLN A 314 -11.69 -4.42 6.09
N ALA A 315 -10.64 -4.99 5.53
CA ALA A 315 -10.29 -4.85 4.11
C ALA A 315 -10.09 -6.24 3.49
N GLY A 316 -8.94 -6.51 2.85
CA GLY A 316 -8.65 -7.78 2.19
C GLY A 316 -7.91 -8.82 3.06
N ASN A 317 -7.56 -8.52 4.31
CA ASN A 317 -6.76 -9.40 5.15
C ASN A 317 -7.53 -9.93 6.35
N ALA A 318 -7.35 -11.23 6.68
CA ALA A 318 -7.68 -11.83 7.97
C ALA A 318 -6.41 -12.43 8.58
N ALA A 319 -6.14 -12.18 9.86
CA ALA A 319 -4.96 -12.66 10.55
C ALA A 319 -5.29 -13.27 11.91
N PHE A 320 -4.53 -14.28 12.32
CA PHE A 320 -4.62 -14.90 13.63
C PHE A 320 -3.25 -15.31 14.15
N VAL A 321 -3.10 -15.39 15.47
CA VAL A 321 -1.86 -15.81 16.14
C VAL A 321 -1.59 -17.29 15.84
N CYS A 322 -0.36 -17.57 15.40
CA CYS A 322 0.13 -18.93 15.15
C CYS A 322 1.63 -18.97 15.40
N THR A 323 2.07 -19.76 16.37
CA THR A 323 3.49 -19.84 16.74
C THR A 323 4.31 -20.70 15.79
N ASN A 324 3.68 -21.69 15.12
CA ASN A 324 4.34 -22.61 14.18
C ASN A 324 4.07 -22.21 12.73
N THR A 325 4.32 -20.94 12.39
CA THR A 325 3.99 -20.36 11.09
C THR A 325 4.60 -21.09 9.90
N GLN A 326 5.86 -21.54 10.01
CA GLN A 326 6.58 -22.20 8.92
C GLN A 326 5.99 -23.57 8.59
N ASP A 327 5.64 -24.37 9.62
CA ASP A 327 5.00 -25.67 9.42
C ASP A 327 3.58 -25.49 8.85
N PHE A 328 2.82 -24.52 9.39
CA PHE A 328 1.51 -24.17 8.86
C PHE A 328 1.55 -23.85 7.38
N VAL A 329 2.42 -22.91 6.97
CA VAL A 329 2.55 -22.50 5.56
C VAL A 329 2.97 -23.67 4.67
N LYS A 330 3.89 -24.53 5.15
CA LYS A 330 4.34 -25.72 4.43
C LYS A 330 3.21 -26.73 4.21
N LYS A 331 2.42 -27.02 5.24
CA LYS A 331 1.26 -27.93 5.15
C LYS A 331 0.19 -27.37 4.22
N ALA A 332 -0.14 -26.08 4.35
CA ALA A 332 -1.09 -25.40 3.47
C ALA A 332 -0.65 -25.45 2.01
N ALA A 333 0.63 -25.19 1.74
CA ALA A 333 1.20 -25.24 0.38
C ALA A 333 1.14 -26.66 -0.22
N ALA A 334 1.30 -27.72 0.58
CA ALA A 334 1.15 -29.09 0.13
C ALA A 334 -0.28 -29.42 -0.35
N ASP A 335 -1.28 -28.74 0.20
CA ASP A 335 -2.69 -28.83 -0.22
C ASP A 335 -3.06 -27.78 -1.30
N GLY A 336 -2.07 -27.12 -1.91
CA GLY A 336 -2.29 -26.10 -2.95
C GLY A 336 -2.83 -24.76 -2.43
N ILE A 337 -2.72 -24.50 -1.12
CA ILE A 337 -3.18 -23.28 -0.47
C ILE A 337 -1.99 -22.36 -0.19
N LEU A 338 -2.04 -21.12 -0.70
CA LEU A 338 -1.03 -20.12 -0.49
C LEU A 338 -1.53 -19.09 0.54
N VAL A 339 -0.88 -19.05 1.70
CA VAL A 339 -1.09 -18.07 2.76
C VAL A 339 0.26 -17.49 3.19
N TRP A 340 0.24 -16.34 3.87
CA TRP A 340 1.45 -15.75 4.41
C TRP A 340 1.57 -16.06 5.92
N GLY A 341 2.78 -16.41 6.37
CA GLY A 341 3.06 -16.71 7.78
C GLY A 341 4.43 -16.22 8.21
N ASP A 342 4.46 -15.37 9.24
CA ASP A 342 5.67 -14.83 9.90
C ASP A 342 5.29 -14.08 11.18
N ASN A 343 6.26 -13.81 12.05
CA ASN A 343 6.05 -13.06 13.30
C ASN A 343 4.90 -13.61 14.16
N ASN A 344 4.86 -14.92 14.33
CA ASN A 344 3.86 -15.65 15.11
C ASN A 344 2.41 -15.42 14.65
N ARG A 345 2.19 -15.22 13.35
CA ARG A 345 0.84 -15.12 12.77
C ARG A 345 0.74 -15.75 11.40
N ILE A 346 -0.48 -16.17 11.08
CA ILE A 346 -0.89 -16.48 9.70
C ILE A 346 -1.80 -15.36 9.24
N ARG A 347 -1.63 -14.93 7.98
CA ARG A 347 -2.49 -13.97 7.32
C ARG A 347 -3.03 -14.56 6.02
N ALA A 348 -4.34 -14.67 5.94
CA ALA A 348 -5.09 -14.98 4.73
C ALA A 348 -5.57 -13.68 4.07
N SER A 349 -5.23 -13.47 2.80
CA SER A 349 -5.52 -12.23 2.07
C SER A 349 -6.43 -12.52 0.88
N ALA A 350 -7.71 -12.17 0.98
CA ALA A 350 -8.70 -12.30 -0.07
C ALA A 350 -8.67 -11.10 -1.04
N HIS A 351 -8.95 -11.37 -2.32
CA HIS A 351 -9.05 -10.34 -3.36
C HIS A 351 -10.12 -10.69 -4.39
N LEU A 352 -10.24 -9.90 -5.45
CA LEU A 352 -11.28 -10.02 -6.47
C LEU A 352 -11.42 -11.41 -7.10
N PHE A 353 -10.40 -12.25 -7.09
CA PHE A 353 -10.43 -13.62 -7.62
C PHE A 353 -10.72 -14.70 -6.57
N THR A 354 -10.76 -14.33 -5.29
CA THR A 354 -11.01 -15.29 -4.21
C THR A 354 -12.47 -15.73 -4.21
N THR A 355 -12.71 -17.03 -4.36
CA THR A 355 -14.07 -17.58 -4.32
C THR A 355 -14.45 -18.00 -2.91
N ARG A 356 -15.77 -18.14 -2.67
CA ARG A 356 -16.27 -18.74 -1.43
C ARG A 356 -15.73 -20.18 -1.27
N ALA A 357 -15.67 -20.94 -2.35
CA ALA A 357 -15.13 -22.31 -2.32
C ALA A 357 -13.65 -22.34 -1.90
N ASP A 358 -12.83 -21.34 -2.32
CA ASP A 358 -11.44 -21.23 -1.88
C ASP A 358 -11.35 -21.03 -0.35
N VAL A 359 -12.19 -20.15 0.18
CA VAL A 359 -12.25 -19.88 1.62
C VAL A 359 -12.69 -21.11 2.38
N ASP A 360 -13.74 -21.81 1.92
CA ASP A 360 -14.26 -23.02 2.57
C ASP A 360 -13.21 -24.14 2.54
N TYR A 361 -12.54 -24.33 1.42
CA TYR A 361 -11.47 -25.34 1.26
C TYR A 361 -10.29 -25.07 2.23
N PHE A 362 -9.90 -23.80 2.42
CA PHE A 362 -8.88 -23.43 3.40
C PHE A 362 -9.36 -23.71 4.83
N LEU A 363 -10.57 -23.31 5.17
CA LEU A 363 -11.12 -23.42 6.53
C LEU A 363 -11.34 -24.88 6.98
N GLU A 364 -11.70 -25.79 6.06
CA GLU A 364 -11.83 -27.23 6.33
C GLU A 364 -10.49 -27.86 6.71
N ARG A 365 -9.38 -27.38 6.14
CA ARG A 365 -8.04 -27.97 6.33
C ARG A 365 -7.22 -27.28 7.41
N MET A 366 -7.52 -26.01 7.68
CA MET A 366 -6.78 -25.18 8.62
C MET A 366 -6.55 -25.84 10.00
N PRO A 367 -7.52 -26.55 10.62
CA PRO A 367 -7.29 -27.21 11.91
C PRO A 367 -6.17 -28.26 11.89
N GLY A 368 -5.91 -28.91 10.73
CA GLY A 368 -4.82 -29.85 10.55
C GLY A 368 -3.44 -29.20 10.41
N TYR A 369 -3.39 -27.88 10.26
CA TYR A 369 -2.13 -27.14 10.13
C TYR A 369 -1.69 -26.50 11.46
N LEU A 370 -2.65 -26.27 12.39
CA LEU A 370 -2.39 -25.75 13.74
C LEU A 370 -1.62 -26.79 14.57
#